data_f1e1fd90e71a71a79b60ddc28bf0fe6a
#
_entry.id   f1e1fd90e71a71a79b60ddc28bf0fe6a
#
_cell.length_a   1.000
_cell.length_b   1.000
_cell.length_c   1.000
_cell.angle_alpha   90.00
_cell.angle_beta   90.00
_cell.angle_gamma   90.00
#
_symmetry.space_group_name_H-M   'P 1'
#
loop_
_entity.id
_entity.type
_entity.pdbx_description
1 polymer ?
#
loop_
_entity_poly.entity_id
_entity_poly.type
_entity_poly.pdbx_seq_one_letter_code
_entity_poly.pdbx_strand_id
1 'polypeptide(L)'
;MCEVLDMPKSTYYKSLDKSISNTERENQELTKRITEIHTESKGRYGAPKIHYLLGEEGYSVSIKRVQRLMSDAGIRSITVKKFRPTPSKEKVVERENILKRDFSTTTINEKWVGDITYVHTLKDGWCYLASVMDLHSKKIVGYSFGCSMTTELVIKALNNAYITQQPGDGIIFHTDLGSQYTSDRFAQEIKTFNMKQSFSFKGSPYDNACIESFHAILKKEEVNHVQYFDFRSADIEMFKYIEGWYNRKRIHGSLDYKTPEEVESHMRATA
;
A
#
# COMPACT_ATOMS: atom_id res chain seq x y z
N MET A 1 1.43 -60.88 3.74
CA MET A 1 1.98 -59.54 3.78
C MET A 1 1.25 -58.64 4.81
N CYS A 2 -0.09 -58.48 4.76
CA CYS A 2 -0.83 -57.64 5.70
C CYS A 2 -0.75 -58.11 7.15
N GLU A 3 -0.76 -59.44 7.41
CA GLU A 3 -0.60 -60.03 8.75
C GLU A 3 0.84 -59.85 9.29
N VAL A 4 1.84 -59.89 8.43
CA VAL A 4 3.25 -59.71 8.81
C VAL A 4 3.55 -58.23 9.16
N LEU A 5 2.82 -57.30 8.56
CA LEU A 5 2.98 -55.84 8.79
C LEU A 5 1.97 -55.28 9.79
N ASP A 6 1.18 -56.17 10.42
CA ASP A 6 0.08 -55.78 11.34
C ASP A 6 -0.81 -54.67 10.77
N MET A 7 -1.12 -54.74 9.46
CA MET A 7 -1.85 -53.73 8.74
C MET A 7 -3.19 -54.28 8.23
N PRO A 8 -4.33 -53.59 8.44
CA PRO A 8 -5.63 -54.00 7.89
C PRO A 8 -5.58 -54.16 6.35
N LYS A 9 -6.18 -55.20 5.84
CA LYS A 9 -6.27 -55.45 4.38
C LYS A 9 -6.86 -54.27 3.61
N SER A 10 -7.87 -53.61 4.20
CA SER A 10 -8.50 -52.39 3.64
C SER A 10 -7.51 -51.23 3.47
N THR A 11 -6.58 -51.03 4.41
CA THR A 11 -5.53 -50.02 4.33
C THR A 11 -4.53 -50.32 3.20
N TYR A 12 -4.15 -51.62 3.05
CA TYR A 12 -3.28 -52.07 1.98
C TYR A 12 -3.91 -51.84 0.60
N TYR A 13 -5.15 -52.28 0.37
CA TYR A 13 -5.83 -52.08 -0.91
C TYR A 13 -6.09 -50.60 -1.19
N LYS A 14 -6.40 -49.80 -0.18
CA LYS A 14 -6.57 -48.35 -0.33
C LYS A 14 -5.25 -47.65 -0.69
N SER A 15 -4.11 -48.15 -0.25
CA SER A 15 -2.78 -47.62 -0.65
C SER A 15 -2.38 -47.98 -2.09
N LEU A 16 -2.98 -49.03 -2.66
CA LEU A 16 -2.80 -49.40 -4.06
C LEU A 16 -3.73 -48.64 -5.02
N ASP A 17 -4.83 -48.12 -4.49
CA ASP A 17 -5.74 -47.28 -5.26
C ASP A 17 -5.11 -45.88 -5.40
N LYS A 18 -4.64 -45.57 -6.61
CA LYS A 18 -4.05 -44.28 -6.98
C LYS A 18 -5.09 -43.24 -7.39
N SER A 19 -6.37 -43.52 -7.15
CA SER A 19 -7.42 -42.53 -7.43
C SER A 19 -7.24 -41.29 -6.55
N ILE A 20 -7.24 -40.13 -7.17
CA ILE A 20 -7.14 -38.84 -6.46
C ILE A 20 -8.41 -38.65 -5.63
N SER A 21 -8.28 -38.46 -4.33
CA SER A 21 -9.42 -38.20 -3.43
C SER A 21 -10.12 -36.88 -3.79
N ASN A 22 -11.41 -36.76 -3.45
CA ASN A 22 -12.14 -35.51 -3.66
C ASN A 22 -11.44 -34.32 -2.99
N THR A 23 -10.92 -34.50 -1.77
CA THR A 23 -10.13 -33.48 -1.06
C THR A 23 -8.87 -33.10 -1.84
N GLU A 24 -8.23 -34.04 -2.49
CA GLU A 24 -7.03 -33.80 -3.30
C GLU A 24 -7.34 -33.02 -4.58
N ARG A 25 -8.46 -33.34 -5.25
CA ARG A 25 -8.96 -32.59 -6.41
C ARG A 25 -9.28 -31.15 -6.03
N GLU A 26 -10.02 -30.94 -4.94
CA GLU A 26 -10.29 -29.59 -4.42
C GLU A 26 -9.00 -28.83 -4.07
N ASN A 27 -8.01 -29.51 -3.47
CA ASN A 27 -6.73 -28.87 -3.15
C ASN A 27 -5.98 -28.47 -4.42
N GLN A 28 -5.99 -29.30 -5.47
CA GLN A 28 -5.37 -28.97 -6.76
C GLN A 28 -6.04 -27.76 -7.41
N GLU A 29 -7.37 -27.70 -7.42
CA GLU A 29 -8.15 -26.57 -7.94
C GLU A 29 -7.85 -25.29 -7.15
N LEU A 30 -7.92 -25.35 -5.83
CA LEU A 30 -7.59 -24.23 -4.95
C LEU A 30 -6.15 -23.75 -5.13
N THR A 31 -5.19 -24.68 -5.24
CA THR A 31 -3.77 -24.32 -5.46
C THR A 31 -3.58 -23.61 -6.79
N LYS A 32 -4.25 -24.07 -7.83
CA LYS A 32 -4.24 -23.39 -9.14
C LYS A 32 -4.76 -21.97 -9.02
N ARG A 33 -5.94 -21.77 -8.40
CA ARG A 33 -6.53 -20.44 -8.25
C ARG A 33 -5.69 -19.54 -7.35
N ILE A 34 -5.14 -20.06 -6.25
CA ILE A 34 -4.16 -19.35 -5.38
C ILE A 34 -2.97 -18.85 -6.21
N THR A 35 -2.43 -19.69 -7.09
CA THR A 35 -1.29 -19.34 -7.95
C THR A 35 -1.64 -18.23 -8.94
N GLU A 36 -2.83 -18.28 -9.52
CA GLU A 36 -3.34 -17.24 -10.43
C GLU A 36 -3.46 -15.90 -9.72
N ILE A 37 -4.16 -15.83 -8.57
CA ILE A 37 -4.31 -14.61 -7.76
C ILE A 37 -2.93 -14.05 -7.32
N HIS A 38 -2.02 -14.93 -6.91
CA HIS A 38 -0.68 -14.53 -6.54
C HIS A 38 0.09 -13.93 -7.73
N THR A 39 -0.03 -14.51 -8.91
CA THR A 39 0.62 -14.02 -10.14
C THR A 39 0.01 -12.70 -10.61
N GLU A 40 -1.31 -12.56 -10.61
CA GLU A 40 -2.04 -11.33 -10.94
C GLU A 40 -1.61 -10.17 -10.02
N SER A 41 -1.37 -10.46 -8.74
CA SER A 41 -0.85 -9.48 -7.77
C SER A 41 0.67 -9.25 -7.87
N LYS A 42 1.35 -9.83 -8.85
CA LYS A 42 2.83 -9.82 -8.98
C LYS A 42 3.54 -10.29 -7.70
N GLY A 43 3.00 -11.31 -7.05
CA GLY A 43 3.55 -11.87 -5.81
C GLY A 43 3.33 -11.02 -4.55
N ARG A 44 2.54 -9.96 -4.62
CA ARG A 44 2.35 -9.01 -3.51
C ARG A 44 1.41 -9.52 -2.42
N TYR A 45 0.45 -10.37 -2.77
CA TYR A 45 -0.56 -10.86 -1.82
C TYR A 45 -0.08 -12.09 -1.04
N GLY A 46 -0.30 -12.03 0.27
CA GLY A 46 -0.15 -13.18 1.18
C GLY A 46 -1.51 -13.82 1.50
N ALA A 47 -1.48 -14.88 2.30
CA ALA A 47 -2.65 -15.71 2.61
C ALA A 47 -3.92 -14.94 3.04
N PRO A 48 -3.87 -13.87 3.86
CA PRO A 48 -5.10 -13.16 4.23
C PRO A 48 -5.85 -12.54 3.05
N LYS A 49 -5.14 -11.91 2.13
CA LYS A 49 -5.75 -11.29 0.94
C LYS A 49 -6.21 -12.33 -0.07
N ILE A 50 -5.43 -13.39 -0.29
CA ILE A 50 -5.81 -14.51 -1.16
C ILE A 50 -7.05 -15.21 -0.60
N HIS A 51 -7.10 -15.46 0.70
CA HIS A 51 -8.27 -16.05 1.36
C HIS A 51 -9.54 -15.21 1.15
N TYR A 52 -9.43 -13.88 1.30
CA TYR A 52 -10.54 -12.96 1.05
C TYR A 52 -11.04 -13.06 -0.39
N LEU A 53 -10.14 -12.99 -1.38
CA LEU A 53 -10.50 -13.06 -2.81
C LEU A 53 -11.12 -14.41 -3.18
N LEU A 54 -10.62 -15.52 -2.63
CA LEU A 54 -11.25 -16.82 -2.81
C LEU A 54 -12.67 -16.84 -2.26
N GLY A 55 -12.92 -16.20 -1.13
CA GLY A 55 -14.26 -16.03 -0.56
C GLY A 55 -15.21 -15.26 -1.48
N GLU A 56 -14.76 -14.14 -2.07
CA GLU A 56 -15.52 -13.37 -3.06
C GLU A 56 -15.84 -14.19 -4.33
N GLU A 57 -14.98 -15.13 -4.70
CA GLU A 57 -15.19 -16.06 -5.80
C GLU A 57 -16.06 -17.27 -5.42
N GLY A 58 -16.55 -17.33 -4.17
CA GLY A 58 -17.46 -18.38 -3.68
C GLY A 58 -16.77 -19.62 -3.10
N TYR A 59 -15.43 -19.64 -2.96
CA TYR A 59 -14.74 -20.76 -2.32
C TYR A 59 -14.88 -20.70 -0.79
N SER A 60 -15.48 -21.74 -0.20
CA SER A 60 -15.53 -21.92 1.27
C SER A 60 -14.27 -22.64 1.75
N VAL A 61 -13.26 -21.88 2.14
CA VAL A 61 -11.95 -22.40 2.56
C VAL A 61 -11.45 -21.67 3.81
N SER A 62 -10.81 -22.37 4.75
CA SER A 62 -10.21 -21.72 5.91
C SER A 62 -8.85 -21.08 5.56
N ILE A 63 -8.51 -19.98 6.24
CA ILE A 63 -7.20 -19.32 6.07
C ILE A 63 -6.01 -20.27 6.33
N LYS A 64 -6.16 -21.21 7.28
CA LYS A 64 -5.14 -22.24 7.56
C LYS A 64 -4.92 -23.17 6.37
N ARG A 65 -6.01 -23.55 5.65
CA ARG A 65 -5.90 -24.37 4.44
C ARG A 65 -5.20 -23.59 3.33
N VAL A 66 -5.53 -22.33 3.12
CA VAL A 66 -4.85 -21.44 2.17
C VAL A 66 -3.35 -21.32 2.49
N GLN A 67 -2.99 -21.08 3.75
CA GLN A 67 -1.59 -20.99 4.19
C GLN A 67 -0.81 -22.27 3.90
N ARG A 68 -1.41 -23.44 4.18
CA ARG A 68 -0.80 -24.74 3.88
C ARG A 68 -0.60 -24.93 2.38
N LEU A 69 -1.63 -24.72 1.56
CA LEU A 69 -1.55 -24.87 0.11
C LEU A 69 -0.52 -23.93 -0.53
N MET A 70 -0.44 -22.68 -0.05
CA MET A 70 0.61 -21.75 -0.46
C MET A 70 2.01 -22.28 -0.11
N SER A 71 2.19 -22.80 1.12
CA SER A 71 3.47 -23.36 1.56
C SER A 71 3.87 -24.57 0.75
N ASP A 72 2.94 -25.50 0.49
CA ASP A 72 3.17 -26.73 -0.27
C ASP A 72 3.52 -26.40 -1.74
N ALA A 73 2.94 -25.35 -2.31
CA ALA A 73 3.25 -24.83 -3.65
C ALA A 73 4.49 -23.91 -3.71
N GLY A 74 5.17 -23.66 -2.59
CA GLY A 74 6.33 -22.74 -2.54
C GLY A 74 5.97 -21.26 -2.74
N ILE A 75 4.71 -20.89 -2.61
CA ILE A 75 4.19 -19.53 -2.84
C ILE A 75 4.36 -18.68 -1.58
N ARG A 76 5.04 -17.54 -1.71
CA ARG A 76 5.21 -16.56 -0.62
C ARG A 76 5.06 -15.14 -1.15
N SER A 77 4.50 -14.24 -0.32
CA SER A 77 4.49 -12.82 -0.63
C SER A 77 5.92 -12.26 -0.70
N ILE A 78 6.18 -11.39 -1.67
CA ILE A 78 7.47 -10.68 -1.84
C ILE A 78 7.74 -9.65 -0.75
N THR A 79 6.76 -9.33 0.10
CA THR A 79 6.91 -8.31 1.15
C THR A 79 7.85 -8.78 2.25
N VAL A 80 9.00 -8.10 2.39
CA VAL A 80 10.04 -8.40 3.39
C VAL A 80 9.90 -7.52 4.64
N LYS A 81 10.41 -7.99 5.80
CA LYS A 81 10.33 -7.30 7.09
C LYS A 81 11.05 -5.94 7.10
N LYS A 82 10.53 -5.01 7.91
CA LYS A 82 10.83 -3.59 8.04
C LYS A 82 12.27 -3.29 8.52
N PHE A 83 12.95 -2.38 7.84
CA PHE A 83 14.07 -1.60 8.37
C PHE A 83 13.53 -0.48 9.27
N ARG A 84 14.15 -0.23 10.42
CA ARG A 84 13.79 0.88 11.32
C ARG A 84 14.82 2.00 11.17
N PRO A 85 14.46 3.20 10.69
CA PRO A 85 15.38 4.32 10.62
C PRO A 85 15.67 4.92 12.00
N THR A 86 16.87 5.50 12.15
CA THR A 86 17.30 6.21 13.36
C THR A 86 16.83 7.67 13.31
N PRO A 87 16.31 8.27 14.40
CA PRO A 87 15.83 9.65 14.41
C PRO A 87 16.96 10.67 14.23
N SER A 88 16.72 11.74 13.48
CA SER A 88 17.65 12.87 13.33
C SER A 88 17.51 13.90 14.47
N LYS A 89 18.63 14.63 14.79
CA LYS A 89 18.74 15.53 15.96
C LYS A 89 18.75 17.01 15.60
N GLU A 90 18.01 17.48 14.61
CA GLU A 90 18.00 18.90 14.26
C GLU A 90 16.99 19.73 15.10
N LYS A 91 17.35 20.98 15.42
CA LYS A 91 16.47 21.94 16.09
C LYS A 91 15.53 22.57 15.06
N VAL A 92 14.22 22.38 15.22
CA VAL A 92 13.18 22.97 14.36
C VAL A 92 12.23 23.81 15.21
N VAL A 93 11.75 24.93 14.65
CA VAL A 93 10.74 25.81 15.26
C VAL A 93 9.45 25.03 15.47
N GLU A 94 8.88 25.08 16.66
CA GLU A 94 7.58 24.48 16.96
C GLU A 94 6.49 25.10 16.08
N ARG A 95 5.74 24.27 15.38
CA ARG A 95 4.56 24.63 14.59
C ARG A 95 3.36 23.83 15.05
N GLU A 96 2.16 24.36 14.79
CA GLU A 96 0.93 23.77 15.31
C GLU A 96 0.65 22.38 14.71
N ASN A 97 0.35 21.41 15.59
CA ASN A 97 -0.18 20.10 15.22
C ASN A 97 -1.70 20.09 15.40
N ILE A 98 -2.43 20.44 14.34
CA ILE A 98 -3.90 20.45 14.34
C ILE A 98 -4.44 19.00 14.30
N LEU A 99 -3.75 18.11 13.61
CA LEU A 99 -4.19 16.71 13.42
C LEU A 99 -4.18 15.91 14.73
N LYS A 100 -3.18 16.14 15.62
CA LYS A 100 -3.04 15.50 16.95
C LYS A 100 -3.23 13.98 16.93
N ARG A 101 -2.79 13.30 15.86
CA ARG A 101 -2.99 11.86 15.59
C ARG A 101 -4.45 11.44 15.44
N ASP A 102 -5.37 12.35 15.27
CA ASP A 102 -6.74 12.04 14.93
C ASP A 102 -6.84 11.82 13.40
N PHE A 103 -6.64 10.57 12.98
CA PHE A 103 -6.74 10.14 11.58
C PHE A 103 -8.17 9.76 11.18
N SER A 104 -9.14 9.91 12.08
CA SER A 104 -10.55 9.63 11.78
C SER A 104 -11.10 10.68 10.82
N THR A 105 -11.95 10.24 9.92
CA THR A 105 -12.61 11.08 8.91
C THR A 105 -14.01 10.53 8.67
N THR A 106 -14.95 11.40 8.33
CA THR A 106 -16.33 11.02 7.99
C THR A 106 -16.54 10.95 6.50
N THR A 107 -15.77 11.76 5.74
CA THR A 107 -15.82 11.80 4.28
C THR A 107 -14.44 12.01 3.66
N ILE A 108 -14.37 11.87 2.35
CA ILE A 108 -13.16 12.22 1.57
C ILE A 108 -12.88 13.72 1.64
N ASN A 109 -11.61 14.10 1.45
CA ASN A 109 -11.16 15.50 1.40
C ASN A 109 -11.33 16.30 2.70
N GLU A 110 -11.47 15.65 3.86
CA GLU A 110 -11.41 16.34 5.16
C GLU A 110 -9.96 16.57 5.61
N LYS A 111 -9.14 15.54 5.48
CA LYS A 111 -7.76 15.53 5.95
C LYS A 111 -6.86 14.87 4.91
N TRP A 112 -5.84 15.59 4.49
CA TRP A 112 -4.78 15.08 3.63
C TRP A 112 -3.46 15.02 4.38
N VAL A 113 -2.63 14.05 4.06
CA VAL A 113 -1.26 13.94 4.59
C VAL A 113 -0.26 13.92 3.45
N GLY A 114 0.85 14.63 3.63
CA GLY A 114 1.92 14.73 2.65
C GLY A 114 3.27 14.30 3.22
N ASP A 115 4.10 13.65 2.39
CA ASP A 115 5.46 13.26 2.73
C ASP A 115 6.29 13.00 1.46
N ILE A 116 7.61 12.98 1.62
CA ILE A 116 8.57 12.70 0.53
C ILE A 116 9.28 11.38 0.80
N THR A 117 9.36 10.52 -0.20
CA THR A 117 10.23 9.36 -0.17
C THR A 117 11.24 9.42 -1.31
N TYR A 118 12.26 8.57 -1.28
CA TYR A 118 13.33 8.53 -2.27
C TYR A 118 13.38 7.18 -2.98
N VAL A 119 13.77 7.24 -4.25
CA VAL A 119 13.95 6.11 -5.16
C VAL A 119 15.30 6.27 -5.84
N HIS A 120 16.11 5.22 -5.87
CA HIS A 120 17.42 5.26 -6.53
C HIS A 120 17.33 4.77 -7.96
N THR A 121 18.00 5.49 -8.87
CA THR A 121 18.20 5.10 -10.27
C THR A 121 19.70 4.91 -10.55
N LEU A 122 20.04 4.08 -11.53
CA LEU A 122 21.43 3.78 -11.84
C LEU A 122 22.15 4.98 -12.47
N LYS A 123 21.47 5.70 -13.36
CA LYS A 123 22.04 6.80 -14.13
C LYS A 123 21.96 8.15 -13.41
N ASP A 124 20.80 8.47 -12.83
CA ASP A 124 20.53 9.80 -12.30
C ASP A 124 20.64 9.87 -10.76
N GLY A 125 20.96 8.73 -10.09
CA GLY A 125 21.12 8.65 -8.66
C GLY A 125 19.79 8.74 -7.90
N TRP A 126 19.76 9.52 -6.82
CA TRP A 126 18.58 9.66 -5.98
C TRP A 126 17.53 10.56 -6.62
N CYS A 127 16.31 10.01 -6.75
CA CYS A 127 15.11 10.72 -7.14
C CYS A 127 14.11 10.72 -5.96
N TYR A 128 13.18 11.65 -5.99
CA TYR A 128 12.28 11.94 -4.89
C TYR A 128 10.83 11.91 -5.34
N LEU A 129 9.99 11.24 -4.57
CA LEU A 129 8.55 11.16 -4.76
C LEU A 129 7.86 11.91 -3.61
N ALA A 130 7.25 13.06 -3.91
CA ALA A 130 6.31 13.71 -3.02
C ALA A 130 4.91 13.15 -3.26
N SER A 131 4.23 12.74 -2.21
CA SER A 131 2.91 12.12 -2.27
C SER A 131 1.93 12.83 -1.34
N VAL A 132 0.68 12.94 -1.78
CA VAL A 132 -0.47 13.43 -1.01
C VAL A 132 -1.50 12.32 -0.92
N MET A 133 -1.90 11.95 0.29
CA MET A 133 -2.89 10.91 0.57
C MET A 133 -4.12 11.50 1.24
N ASP A 134 -5.29 11.15 0.77
CA ASP A 134 -6.55 11.35 1.48
C ASP A 134 -6.68 10.34 2.62
N LEU A 135 -6.98 10.84 3.84
CA LEU A 135 -7.03 9.97 5.02
C LEU A 135 -8.27 9.07 5.08
N HIS A 136 -9.36 9.43 4.39
CA HIS A 136 -10.57 8.62 4.38
C HIS A 136 -10.41 7.40 3.46
N SER A 137 -10.12 7.66 2.21
CA SER A 137 -10.01 6.63 1.16
C SER A 137 -8.67 5.91 1.14
N LYS A 138 -7.63 6.47 1.80
CA LYS A 138 -6.21 6.07 1.66
C LYS A 138 -5.68 6.20 0.23
N LYS A 139 -6.40 6.88 -0.65
CA LYS A 139 -6.00 7.13 -2.04
C LYS A 139 -4.83 8.11 -2.08
N ILE A 140 -3.86 7.85 -2.93
CA ILE A 140 -2.88 8.85 -3.32
C ILE A 140 -3.57 9.77 -4.33
N VAL A 141 -3.97 10.94 -3.85
CA VAL A 141 -4.77 11.91 -4.61
C VAL A 141 -3.92 12.85 -5.45
N GLY A 142 -2.64 12.97 -5.11
CA GLY A 142 -1.67 13.72 -5.88
C GLY A 142 -0.24 13.29 -5.57
N TYR A 143 0.64 13.41 -6.53
CA TYR A 143 2.07 13.14 -6.37
C TYR A 143 2.89 13.87 -7.43
N SER A 144 4.18 13.97 -7.17
CA SER A 144 5.17 14.48 -8.11
C SER A 144 6.48 13.73 -7.92
N PHE A 145 7.13 13.36 -9.02
CA PHE A 145 8.42 12.69 -9.02
C PHE A 145 9.47 13.62 -9.62
N GLY A 146 10.67 13.70 -9.04
CA GLY A 146 11.72 14.62 -9.47
C GLY A 146 13.12 14.21 -9.03
N CYS A 147 14.16 14.73 -9.70
CA CYS A 147 15.56 14.47 -9.37
C CYS A 147 16.07 15.30 -8.17
N SER A 148 15.29 16.24 -7.66
CA SER A 148 15.69 17.13 -6.57
C SER A 148 14.56 17.27 -5.55
N MET A 149 14.92 17.26 -4.27
CA MET A 149 13.97 17.41 -3.15
C MET A 149 13.75 18.90 -2.87
N THR A 150 12.93 19.54 -3.70
CA THR A 150 12.67 20.99 -3.65
C THR A 150 11.27 21.31 -3.16
N THR A 151 11.01 22.58 -2.81
CA THR A 151 9.66 23.08 -2.49
C THR A 151 8.72 22.94 -3.71
N GLU A 152 9.22 23.12 -4.93
CA GLU A 152 8.46 22.93 -6.16
C GLU A 152 7.90 21.52 -6.29
N LEU A 153 8.67 20.51 -5.85
CA LEU A 153 8.24 19.11 -5.90
C LEU A 153 6.96 18.88 -5.08
N VAL A 154 6.93 19.41 -3.84
CA VAL A 154 5.77 19.26 -2.96
C VAL A 154 4.59 20.12 -3.37
N ILE A 155 4.84 21.33 -3.89
CA ILE A 155 3.81 22.20 -4.47
C ILE A 155 3.15 21.51 -5.66
N LYS A 156 3.93 20.92 -6.57
CA LYS A 156 3.39 20.21 -7.72
C LYS A 156 2.52 19.01 -7.29
N ALA A 157 2.95 18.27 -6.25
CA ALA A 157 2.15 17.17 -5.72
C ALA A 157 0.82 17.67 -5.13
N LEU A 158 0.84 18.78 -4.40
CA LEU A 158 -0.36 19.41 -3.83
C LEU A 158 -1.29 19.93 -4.94
N ASN A 159 -0.77 20.61 -5.95
CA ASN A 159 -1.55 21.13 -7.09
C ASN A 159 -2.21 19.98 -7.87
N ASN A 160 -1.49 18.90 -8.13
CA ASN A 160 -2.06 17.71 -8.75
C ASN A 160 -3.21 17.13 -7.91
N ALA A 161 -3.05 17.06 -6.58
CA ALA A 161 -4.11 16.61 -5.69
C ALA A 161 -5.34 17.53 -5.76
N TYR A 162 -5.12 18.85 -5.69
CA TYR A 162 -6.21 19.84 -5.71
C TYR A 162 -6.99 19.81 -7.03
N ILE A 163 -6.29 19.77 -8.17
CA ILE A 163 -6.90 19.69 -9.51
C ILE A 163 -7.69 18.39 -9.68
N THR A 164 -7.15 17.28 -9.23
CA THR A 164 -7.79 15.95 -9.38
C THR A 164 -9.02 15.80 -8.50
N GLN A 165 -8.93 16.27 -7.25
CA GLN A 165 -9.98 16.08 -6.26
C GLN A 165 -11.05 17.16 -6.29
N GLN A 166 -10.69 18.39 -6.70
CA GLN A 166 -11.57 19.57 -6.65
C GLN A 166 -12.29 19.69 -5.30
N PRO A 167 -11.54 19.66 -4.20
CA PRO A 167 -12.13 19.61 -2.87
C PRO A 167 -12.79 20.92 -2.50
N GLY A 168 -13.66 20.87 -1.47
CA GLY A 168 -14.15 22.08 -0.79
C GLY A 168 -13.07 22.74 0.07
N ASP A 169 -13.46 23.81 0.76
CA ASP A 169 -12.61 24.60 1.64
C ASP A 169 -12.30 23.88 2.98
N GLY A 170 -11.19 24.27 3.59
CA GLY A 170 -10.91 23.97 4.98
C GLY A 170 -10.25 22.61 5.26
N ILE A 171 -9.73 21.94 4.22
CA ILE A 171 -8.95 20.70 4.36
C ILE A 171 -7.80 20.90 5.34
N ILE A 172 -7.59 19.95 6.24
CA ILE A 172 -6.38 19.89 7.05
C ILE A 172 -5.29 19.17 6.23
N PHE A 173 -4.23 19.89 5.89
CA PHE A 173 -3.05 19.34 5.23
C PHE A 173 -1.93 19.12 6.23
N HIS A 174 -1.62 17.88 6.57
CA HIS A 174 -0.65 17.52 7.58
C HIS A 174 0.64 16.95 6.96
N THR A 175 1.80 17.42 7.48
CA THR A 175 3.12 17.00 7.03
C THR A 175 4.09 16.87 8.20
N ASP A 176 5.29 16.35 7.92
CA ASP A 176 6.43 16.54 8.81
C ASP A 176 6.94 17.99 8.78
N LEU A 177 8.00 18.26 9.58
CA LEU A 177 8.67 19.56 9.65
C LEU A 177 9.78 19.72 8.59
N GLY A 178 9.71 19.02 7.47
CA GLY A 178 10.66 19.17 6.37
C GLY A 178 10.72 20.59 5.83
N SER A 179 11.91 21.04 5.44
CA SER A 179 12.15 22.42 4.95
C SER A 179 11.28 22.76 3.73
N GLN A 180 10.91 21.77 2.92
CA GLN A 180 10.04 21.94 1.76
C GLN A 180 8.62 22.38 2.18
N TYR A 181 8.07 21.73 3.22
CA TYR A 181 6.73 22.01 3.74
C TYR A 181 6.67 23.24 4.67
N THR A 182 7.80 23.60 5.28
CA THR A 182 7.89 24.77 6.18
C THR A 182 8.23 26.06 5.45
N SER A 183 8.47 26.04 4.14
CA SER A 183 8.79 27.20 3.32
C SER A 183 7.60 28.17 3.19
N ASP A 184 7.88 29.46 3.11
CA ASP A 184 6.85 30.48 2.91
C ASP A 184 6.06 30.29 1.61
N ARG A 185 6.74 29.81 0.58
CA ARG A 185 6.12 29.53 -0.72
C ARG A 185 5.07 28.41 -0.62
N PHE A 186 5.38 27.34 0.12
CA PHE A 186 4.41 26.26 0.36
C PHE A 186 3.24 26.75 1.23
N ALA A 187 3.54 27.54 2.28
CA ALA A 187 2.51 28.12 3.12
C ALA A 187 1.55 29.06 2.35
N GLN A 188 2.08 29.79 1.35
CA GLN A 188 1.26 30.62 0.48
C GLN A 188 0.34 29.77 -0.42
N GLU A 189 0.82 28.65 -0.95
CA GLU A 189 0.02 27.74 -1.76
C GLU A 189 -1.14 27.12 -0.93
N ILE A 190 -0.85 26.68 0.29
CA ILE A 190 -1.86 26.18 1.24
C ILE A 190 -2.96 27.22 1.49
N LYS A 191 -2.58 28.53 1.64
CA LYS A 191 -3.55 29.61 1.80
C LYS A 191 -4.37 29.86 0.54
N THR A 192 -3.75 29.77 -0.65
CA THR A 192 -4.44 29.92 -1.94
C THR A 192 -5.56 28.89 -2.10
N PHE A 193 -5.35 27.68 -1.60
CA PHE A 193 -6.37 26.62 -1.60
C PHE A 193 -7.28 26.61 -0.37
N ASN A 194 -7.24 27.65 0.45
CA ASN A 194 -8.03 27.75 1.68
C ASN A 194 -7.93 26.50 2.61
N MET A 195 -6.73 25.93 2.69
CA MET A 195 -6.40 24.76 3.53
C MET A 195 -5.81 25.20 4.86
N LYS A 196 -5.88 24.32 5.88
CA LYS A 196 -5.26 24.49 7.19
C LYS A 196 -3.99 23.63 7.26
N GLN A 197 -2.83 24.27 7.42
CA GLN A 197 -1.57 23.56 7.55
C GLN A 197 -1.40 23.01 8.96
N SER A 198 -1.00 21.74 9.07
CA SER A 198 -0.73 21.03 10.32
C SER A 198 0.61 20.33 10.23
N PHE A 199 1.34 20.25 11.35
CA PHE A 199 2.68 19.67 11.38
C PHE A 199 2.82 18.59 12.45
N SER A 200 3.58 17.54 12.13
CA SER A 200 4.01 16.55 13.12
C SER A 200 4.87 17.18 14.20
N PHE A 201 4.74 16.72 15.44
CA PHE A 201 5.71 17.08 16.47
C PHE A 201 7.08 16.48 16.16
N LYS A 202 8.12 17.23 16.52
CA LYS A 202 9.50 16.78 16.36
C LYS A 202 9.73 15.44 17.10
N GLY A 203 10.27 14.46 16.37
CA GLY A 203 10.58 13.15 16.95
C GLY A 203 9.36 12.27 17.18
N SER A 204 8.20 12.62 16.64
CA SER A 204 6.96 11.86 16.73
C SER A 204 6.64 11.14 15.40
N PRO A 205 7.27 9.99 15.12
CA PRO A 205 7.07 9.28 13.83
C PRO A 205 5.63 8.80 13.62
N TYR A 206 4.84 8.72 14.68
CA TYR A 206 3.44 8.29 14.58
C TYR A 206 2.49 9.39 14.10
N ASP A 207 2.93 10.66 14.05
CA ASP A 207 2.06 11.77 13.66
C ASP A 207 1.76 11.76 12.15
N ASN A 208 2.63 11.14 11.32
CA ASN A 208 2.44 11.00 9.88
C ASN A 208 2.37 9.52 9.42
N ALA A 209 1.97 8.62 10.34
CA ALA A 209 2.04 7.17 10.15
C ALA A 209 1.29 6.64 8.91
N CYS A 210 0.21 7.31 8.48
CA CYS A 210 -0.59 6.85 7.35
C CYS A 210 0.21 6.90 6.03
N ILE A 211 0.86 8.03 5.74
CA ILE A 211 1.63 8.15 4.50
C ILE A 211 2.98 7.44 4.58
N GLU A 212 3.61 7.39 5.78
CA GLU A 212 4.78 6.55 6.00
C GLU A 212 4.49 5.08 5.73
N SER A 213 3.29 4.61 6.10
CA SER A 213 2.83 3.25 5.78
C SER A 213 2.73 3.02 4.27
N PHE A 214 2.19 3.99 3.51
CA PHE A 214 2.16 3.93 2.05
C PHE A 214 3.58 3.84 1.47
N HIS A 215 4.50 4.70 1.90
CA HIS A 215 5.89 4.66 1.42
C HIS A 215 6.59 3.33 1.76
N ALA A 216 6.31 2.78 2.94
CA ALA A 216 6.82 1.47 3.31
C ALA A 216 6.26 0.33 2.44
N ILE A 217 4.99 0.43 2.05
CA ILE A 217 4.32 -0.51 1.15
C ILE A 217 4.90 -0.39 -0.26
N LEU A 218 4.99 0.84 -0.80
CA LEU A 218 5.60 1.11 -2.10
C LEU A 218 7.01 0.51 -2.20
N LYS A 219 7.86 0.75 -1.18
CA LYS A 219 9.21 0.18 -1.14
C LYS A 219 9.21 -1.34 -1.11
N LYS A 220 8.32 -1.96 -0.34
CA LYS A 220 8.26 -3.42 -0.19
C LYS A 220 7.62 -4.15 -1.37
N GLU A 221 6.72 -3.50 -2.09
CA GLU A 221 5.97 -4.12 -3.17
C GLU A 221 6.55 -3.79 -4.55
N GLU A 222 7.39 -2.74 -4.65
CA GLU A 222 7.94 -2.26 -5.93
C GLU A 222 9.41 -1.90 -5.82
N VAL A 223 9.76 -0.80 -5.14
CA VAL A 223 11.08 -0.16 -5.22
C VAL A 223 12.24 -1.09 -4.85
N ASN A 224 12.07 -1.96 -3.84
CA ASN A 224 13.13 -2.86 -3.40
C ASN A 224 13.35 -4.08 -4.32
N HIS A 225 12.49 -4.26 -5.32
CA HIS A 225 12.54 -5.41 -6.22
C HIS A 225 12.95 -5.04 -7.66
N VAL A 226 13.05 -3.73 -7.95
CA VAL A 226 13.33 -3.23 -9.30
C VAL A 226 14.55 -2.31 -9.27
N GLN A 227 15.47 -2.49 -10.20
CA GLN A 227 16.53 -1.53 -10.49
C GLN A 227 16.08 -0.64 -11.66
N TYR A 228 15.84 0.63 -11.38
CA TYR A 228 15.49 1.62 -12.40
C TYR A 228 16.75 2.11 -13.09
N PHE A 229 16.74 2.11 -14.42
CA PHE A 229 17.90 2.57 -15.18
C PHE A 229 18.09 4.08 -15.04
N ASP A 230 17.05 4.86 -15.26
CA ASP A 230 17.07 6.33 -15.23
C ASP A 230 15.79 6.90 -14.61
N PHE A 231 15.73 8.23 -14.48
CA PHE A 231 14.57 8.96 -13.98
C PHE A 231 13.29 8.60 -14.74
N ARG A 232 13.33 8.55 -16.07
CA ARG A 232 12.15 8.28 -16.89
C ARG A 232 11.57 6.88 -16.64
N SER A 233 12.43 5.89 -16.54
CA SER A 233 11.98 4.50 -16.22
C SER A 233 11.38 4.42 -14.83
N ALA A 234 11.95 5.10 -13.83
CA ALA A 234 11.41 5.17 -12.49
C ALA A 234 10.06 5.90 -12.45
N ASP A 235 9.93 7.04 -13.13
CA ASP A 235 8.70 7.84 -13.20
C ASP A 235 7.52 7.02 -13.76
N ILE A 236 7.75 6.28 -14.86
CA ILE A 236 6.75 5.40 -15.46
C ILE A 236 6.30 4.30 -14.47
N GLU A 237 7.24 3.68 -13.76
CA GLU A 237 6.89 2.60 -12.81
C GLU A 237 6.20 3.16 -11.54
N MET A 238 6.57 4.36 -11.06
CA MET A 238 5.85 5.05 -9.99
C MET A 238 4.41 5.35 -10.40
N PHE A 239 4.19 5.86 -11.62
CA PHE A 239 2.85 6.06 -12.17
C PHE A 239 2.05 4.75 -12.23
N LYS A 240 2.61 3.69 -12.81
CA LYS A 240 1.95 2.38 -12.91
C LYS A 240 1.63 1.79 -11.54
N TYR A 241 2.53 1.98 -10.56
CA TYR A 241 2.31 1.49 -9.21
C TYR A 241 1.20 2.28 -8.52
N ILE A 242 1.25 3.61 -8.54
CA ILE A 242 0.29 4.45 -7.82
C ILE A 242 -1.09 4.35 -8.47
N GLU A 243 -1.19 4.67 -9.76
CA GLU A 243 -2.48 4.74 -10.45
C GLU A 243 -3.03 3.36 -10.85
N GLY A 244 -2.16 2.51 -11.36
CA GLY A 244 -2.58 1.22 -11.89
C GLY A 244 -2.79 0.14 -10.84
N TRP A 245 -2.00 0.18 -9.77
CA TRP A 245 -2.01 -0.85 -8.73
C TRP A 245 -2.57 -0.34 -7.40
N TYR A 246 -1.90 0.62 -6.74
CA TYR A 246 -2.20 1.02 -5.38
C TYR A 246 -3.62 1.59 -5.24
N ASN A 247 -3.96 2.55 -6.09
CA ASN A 247 -5.27 3.21 -6.03
C ASN A 247 -6.42 2.31 -6.50
N ARG A 248 -6.22 1.49 -7.56
CA ARG A 248 -7.31 0.81 -8.28
C ARG A 248 -7.44 -0.69 -8.06
N LYS A 249 -6.36 -1.37 -7.70
CA LYS A 249 -6.37 -2.86 -7.61
C LYS A 249 -5.96 -3.38 -6.25
N ARG A 250 -5.19 -2.60 -5.50
CA ARG A 250 -4.69 -3.03 -4.22
C ARG A 250 -5.77 -2.95 -3.15
N ILE A 251 -6.23 -4.12 -2.67
CA ILE A 251 -7.16 -4.18 -1.54
C ILE A 251 -6.44 -3.86 -0.22
N HIS A 252 -7.14 -3.17 0.69
CA HIS A 252 -6.62 -2.70 1.97
C HIS A 252 -7.41 -3.29 3.14
N GLY A 253 -6.73 -3.96 4.07
CA GLY A 253 -7.41 -4.51 5.26
C GLY A 253 -8.07 -3.43 6.14
N SER A 254 -7.52 -2.19 6.17
CA SER A 254 -8.12 -1.07 6.89
C SER A 254 -9.31 -0.41 6.18
N LEU A 255 -9.63 -0.83 4.98
CA LEU A 255 -10.77 -0.40 4.18
C LEU A 255 -11.73 -1.57 3.90
N ASP A 256 -11.79 -2.54 4.81
CA ASP A 256 -12.60 -3.75 4.65
C ASP A 256 -12.32 -4.47 3.33
N TYR A 257 -11.04 -4.55 2.97
CA TYR A 257 -10.52 -5.13 1.73
C TYR A 257 -10.99 -4.44 0.43
N LYS A 258 -11.53 -3.24 0.51
CA LYS A 258 -11.78 -2.40 -0.67
C LYS A 258 -10.49 -1.74 -1.17
N THR A 259 -10.50 -1.30 -2.42
CA THR A 259 -9.46 -0.45 -2.98
C THR A 259 -9.71 1.03 -2.60
N PRO A 260 -8.69 1.89 -2.59
CA PRO A 260 -8.88 3.33 -2.40
C PRO A 260 -9.88 3.97 -3.38
N GLU A 261 -9.85 3.54 -4.65
CA GLU A 261 -10.76 4.02 -5.69
C GLU A 261 -12.21 3.63 -5.43
N GLU A 262 -12.47 2.39 -4.96
CA GLU A 262 -13.83 1.95 -4.60
C GLU A 262 -14.40 2.75 -3.44
N VAL A 263 -13.59 3.04 -2.41
CA VAL A 263 -14.01 3.86 -1.26
C VAL A 263 -14.35 5.28 -1.73
N GLU A 264 -13.47 5.91 -2.52
CA GLU A 264 -13.72 7.25 -3.04
C GLU A 264 -14.97 7.29 -3.93
N SER A 265 -15.12 6.34 -4.86
CA SER A 265 -16.27 6.27 -5.77
C SER A 265 -17.57 6.09 -5.01
N HIS A 266 -17.57 5.27 -3.95
CA HIS A 266 -18.74 5.10 -3.09
C HIS A 266 -19.12 6.41 -2.38
N MET A 267 -18.14 7.12 -1.81
CA MET A 267 -18.38 8.40 -1.14
C MET A 267 -18.91 9.46 -2.10
N ARG A 268 -18.37 9.54 -3.32
CA ARG A 268 -18.86 10.49 -4.35
C ARG A 268 -20.29 10.19 -4.83
N ALA A 269 -20.67 8.91 -4.84
CA ALA A 269 -22.03 8.50 -5.25
C ALA A 269 -23.07 8.76 -4.15
N THR A 270 -22.64 8.92 -2.90
CA THR A 270 -23.53 9.14 -1.73
C THR A 270 -23.56 10.59 -1.24
N ALA A 271 -22.71 11.47 -1.80
CA ALA A 271 -22.67 12.90 -1.51
C ALA A 271 -23.55 13.69 -2.49
#